data_44ef2e096d673963a5c0fee7e5dfe587
#
_entry.id   44ef2e096d673963a5c0fee7e5dfe587
#
_cell.length_a   1.000
_cell.length_b   1.000
_cell.length_c   1.000
_cell.angle_alpha   90.00
_cell.angle_beta   90.00
_cell.angle_gamma   90.00
#
_symmetry.space_group_name_H-M   'P 1'
#
loop_
_entity.id
_entity.type
_entity.pdbx_description
1 polymer ?
#
loop_
_entity_poly.entity_id
_entity_poly.type
_entity_poly.pdbx_seq_one_letter_code
_entity_poly.pdbx_strand_id
1 'polypeptide(L)'
;MTLPVALAGSDVIGQAKTGTGKTLGFGLPLLERVVVPADVEAGRAKPEQLTDTPQALVVVPTRELCTQVTNDLLTAGKVRNVRVLSIYGGRAYEPQVEALKKGIDVVVGTPGRLLDLAGQKKLNLSAVKSLVLDEADEMLDLGFLPDVEKIIQLLPATRQTMLFSATMPGQVISLARRYMSQPTHIRATAPDDEGATVANITQHVFRAHSMDKPEMVARILQAEGRGLAMIFCRTKRTAADIADQLSRRGFAAGAVHGDLGQGAREQALRAFRNGKVDVLVCTDVAARGIDVEGVTHVINYQSPEDEKTYLHRIGRTGRAGASGTAVTLVDWDDIPRWQLINKALDLPFPDPEETYSTSPHLYEKLGIPEGTKGVLPRAERTRAGLAAEEIEDLGETGGRGPRGRGGRAAAPVAEERPQRTRTPRQRRRTRGGVSVDAGDAGPAAAEAVSAPPASVPADGAPAEPRQPRRRRRTRSGAAEPAAERTVRTAEGAGQAPAPAAEALPEAVPAAAEVTAAPATTTEAVAEQDGAGAAKPRRRRTRTTKAAEAVATAEGTTEATGTTEAADTAEAKPARRRT
;
A
#
# COMPACT_ATOMS: atom_id res chain seq x y z
N MET A 1 -6.61 -3.96 26.72
CA MET A 1 -5.41 -4.50 27.38
C MET A 1 -4.23 -3.52 27.33
N THR A 2 -3.93 -2.91 26.19
CA THR A 2 -2.75 -2.01 26.04
C THR A 2 -2.84 -0.72 26.85
N LEU A 3 -4.01 -0.06 26.88
CA LEU A 3 -4.19 1.25 27.50
C LEU A 3 -3.75 1.34 28.97
N PRO A 4 -4.15 0.45 29.89
CA PRO A 4 -3.74 0.59 31.30
C PRO A 4 -2.22 0.53 31.49
N VAL A 5 -1.53 -0.34 30.75
CA VAL A 5 -0.07 -0.51 30.83
C VAL A 5 0.65 0.71 30.23
N ALA A 6 0.19 1.16 29.07
CA ALA A 6 0.79 2.30 28.38
C ALA A 6 0.53 3.63 29.13
N LEU A 7 -0.64 3.83 29.71
CA LEU A 7 -0.95 4.99 30.56
C LEU A 7 -0.11 5.02 31.84
N ALA A 8 0.22 3.83 32.42
CA ALA A 8 1.13 3.75 33.56
C ALA A 8 2.57 4.17 33.25
N GLY A 9 2.92 4.26 31.97
CA GLY A 9 4.24 4.74 31.52
C GLY A 9 5.25 3.67 31.23
N SER A 10 4.87 2.42 31.29
CA SER A 10 5.73 1.30 30.93
C SER A 10 5.92 1.22 29.42
N ASP A 11 7.07 0.68 29.01
CA ASP A 11 7.30 0.33 27.62
C ASP A 11 6.37 -0.82 27.20
N VAL A 12 5.85 -0.78 25.98
CA VAL A 12 4.87 -1.76 25.49
C VAL A 12 5.30 -2.32 24.14
N ILE A 13 5.25 -3.62 24.01
CA ILE A 13 5.26 -4.31 22.71
C ILE A 13 3.83 -4.78 22.46
N GLY A 14 3.17 -4.18 21.47
CA GLY A 14 1.84 -4.55 21.02
C GLY A 14 1.90 -5.41 19.75
N GLN A 15 1.69 -6.71 19.88
CA GLN A 15 1.58 -7.57 18.71
C GLN A 15 0.10 -7.70 18.32
N ALA A 16 -0.26 -7.07 17.19
CA ALA A 16 -1.64 -7.05 16.73
C ALA A 16 -1.72 -6.78 15.23
N LYS A 17 -2.70 -7.38 14.56
CA LYS A 17 -2.97 -7.16 13.12
C LYS A 17 -3.51 -5.75 12.87
N THR A 18 -3.49 -5.31 11.60
CA THR A 18 -4.16 -4.05 11.19
C THR A 18 -5.67 -4.14 11.43
N GLY A 19 -6.30 -3.03 11.82
CA GLY A 19 -7.75 -2.98 12.12
C GLY A 19 -8.12 -3.35 13.56
N THR A 20 -7.16 -3.67 14.43
CA THR A 20 -7.43 -4.02 15.85
C THR A 20 -7.48 -2.81 16.78
N GLY A 21 -7.48 -1.59 16.25
CA GLY A 21 -7.47 -0.36 17.06
C GLY A 21 -6.09 0.00 17.64
N LYS A 22 -4.98 -0.45 17.03
CA LYS A 22 -3.61 -0.13 17.47
C LYS A 22 -3.39 1.37 17.64
N THR A 23 -3.86 2.18 16.68
CA THR A 23 -3.70 3.64 16.69
C THR A 23 -4.24 4.29 17.97
N LEU A 24 -5.43 3.88 18.42
CA LEU A 24 -5.96 4.35 19.70
C LEU A 24 -5.20 3.76 20.88
N GLY A 25 -4.73 2.52 20.77
CA GLY A 25 -3.97 1.83 21.80
C GLY A 25 -2.66 2.52 22.19
N PHE A 26 -1.96 3.15 21.23
CA PHE A 26 -0.77 3.96 21.50
C PHE A 26 -1.05 5.46 21.51
N GLY A 27 -2.00 5.91 20.70
CA GLY A 27 -2.28 7.33 20.50
C GLY A 27 -2.83 8.02 21.75
N LEU A 28 -3.75 7.37 22.46
CA LEU A 28 -4.31 7.94 23.70
C LEU A 28 -3.25 8.07 24.80
N PRO A 29 -2.43 7.05 25.13
CA PRO A 29 -1.33 7.20 26.08
C PRO A 29 -0.29 8.23 25.66
N LEU A 30 0.01 8.32 24.36
CA LEU A 30 0.94 9.30 23.82
C LEU A 30 0.39 10.72 24.00
N LEU A 31 -0.88 10.96 23.65
CA LEU A 31 -1.52 12.26 23.82
C LEU A 31 -1.58 12.67 25.30
N GLU A 32 -1.81 11.75 26.24
CA GLU A 32 -1.87 12.03 27.67
C GLU A 32 -0.53 12.52 28.24
N ARG A 33 0.60 12.14 27.64
CA ARG A 33 1.94 12.56 28.03
C ARG A 33 2.38 13.92 27.48
N VAL A 34 1.66 14.44 26.51
CA VAL A 34 1.93 15.73 25.90
C VAL A 34 1.29 16.82 26.76
N VAL A 35 2.06 17.87 27.08
CA VAL A 35 1.58 19.05 27.81
C VAL A 35 1.29 20.16 26.81
N VAL A 36 0.08 20.68 26.85
CA VAL A 36 -0.40 21.75 25.97
C VAL A 36 -0.93 22.94 26.78
N PRO A 37 -1.10 24.14 26.20
CA PRO A 37 -1.59 25.31 26.92
C PRO A 37 -2.90 25.06 27.67
N ALA A 38 -3.83 24.30 27.09
CA ALA A 38 -5.09 23.93 27.74
C ALA A 38 -4.93 23.15 29.05
N ASP A 39 -3.81 22.41 29.21
CA ASP A 39 -3.53 21.70 30.47
C ASP A 39 -3.05 22.65 31.57
N VAL A 40 -2.30 23.68 31.18
CA VAL A 40 -1.88 24.74 32.13
C VAL A 40 -3.06 25.56 32.56
N GLU A 41 -3.94 25.96 31.65
CA GLU A 41 -5.19 26.67 31.93
C GLU A 41 -6.11 25.87 32.86
N ALA A 42 -6.15 24.54 32.66
CA ALA A 42 -6.92 23.63 33.52
C ALA A 42 -6.23 23.26 34.84
N GLY A 43 -5.02 23.79 35.11
CA GLY A 43 -4.24 23.48 36.31
C GLY A 43 -3.65 22.07 36.38
N ARG A 44 -3.65 21.33 35.25
CA ARG A 44 -3.11 19.97 35.14
C ARG A 44 -1.59 19.94 34.93
N ALA A 45 -1.02 21.03 34.43
CA ALA A 45 0.40 21.16 34.16
C ALA A 45 0.90 22.54 34.56
N LYS A 46 2.23 22.66 34.74
CA LYS A 46 2.87 23.94 35.05
C LYS A 46 3.32 24.64 33.75
N PRO A 47 3.36 25.99 33.71
CA PRO A 47 3.83 26.73 32.55
C PRO A 47 5.25 26.35 32.07
N GLU A 48 6.14 25.98 33.00
CA GLU A 48 7.52 25.61 32.71
C GLU A 48 7.62 24.27 31.92
N GLN A 49 6.54 23.50 31.85
CA GLN A 49 6.47 22.23 31.14
C GLN A 49 6.08 22.41 29.66
N LEU A 50 5.65 23.61 29.27
CA LEU A 50 5.33 23.96 27.89
C LEU A 50 6.62 24.02 27.06
N THR A 51 6.53 23.53 25.84
CA THR A 51 7.61 23.61 24.86
C THR A 51 7.02 23.69 23.45
N ASP A 52 7.72 24.38 22.55
CA ASP A 52 7.38 24.44 21.13
C ASP A 52 8.05 23.32 20.32
N THR A 53 8.88 22.51 20.97
CA THR A 53 9.49 21.33 20.32
C THR A 53 8.64 20.09 20.57
N PRO A 54 8.64 19.11 19.63
CA PRO A 54 7.86 17.89 19.74
C PRO A 54 8.13 17.14 21.06
N GLN A 55 7.07 16.80 21.77
CA GLN A 55 7.11 16.02 23.00
C GLN A 55 6.83 14.53 22.74
N ALA A 56 6.31 14.18 21.57
CA ALA A 56 6.05 12.82 21.16
C ALA A 56 6.39 12.60 19.69
N LEU A 57 6.86 11.40 19.37
CA LEU A 57 7.23 10.98 18.03
C LEU A 57 6.60 9.63 17.69
N VAL A 58 5.94 9.55 16.54
CA VAL A 58 5.46 8.30 15.94
C VAL A 58 6.22 8.07 14.64
N VAL A 59 6.91 6.94 14.54
CA VAL A 59 7.62 6.52 13.33
C VAL A 59 6.81 5.44 12.64
N VAL A 60 6.55 5.65 11.34
CA VAL A 60 5.74 4.76 10.51
C VAL A 60 6.44 4.46 9.18
N PRO A 61 6.22 3.28 8.56
CA PRO A 61 6.92 2.89 7.33
C PRO A 61 6.49 3.66 6.09
N THR A 62 5.24 4.10 6.00
CA THR A 62 4.65 4.64 4.78
C THR A 62 4.04 6.02 4.97
N ARG A 63 3.92 6.77 3.88
CA ARG A 63 3.32 8.12 3.85
C ARG A 63 1.83 8.07 4.13
N GLU A 64 1.19 7.05 3.61
CA GLU A 64 -0.24 6.80 3.75
C GLU A 64 -0.62 6.55 5.21
N LEU A 65 0.13 5.69 5.90
CA LEU A 65 -0.03 5.43 7.34
C LEU A 65 0.30 6.69 8.16
N CYS A 66 1.33 7.45 7.75
CA CYS A 66 1.66 8.73 8.39
C CYS A 66 0.47 9.70 8.38
N THR A 67 -0.18 9.85 7.23
CA THR A 67 -1.36 10.71 7.10
C THR A 67 -2.54 10.19 7.93
N GLN A 68 -2.77 8.88 7.92
CA GLN A 68 -3.85 8.25 8.67
C GLN A 68 -3.66 8.44 10.17
N VAL A 69 -2.50 8.05 10.72
CA VAL A 69 -2.19 8.21 12.15
C VAL A 69 -2.25 9.68 12.56
N THR A 70 -1.79 10.61 11.70
CA THR A 70 -1.90 12.05 11.97
C THR A 70 -3.36 12.48 12.12
N ASN A 71 -4.25 12.04 11.24
CA ASN A 71 -5.68 12.38 11.30
C ASN A 71 -6.37 11.80 12.54
N ASP A 72 -6.01 10.56 12.89
CA ASP A 72 -6.53 9.90 14.10
C ASP A 72 -6.10 10.67 15.37
N LEU A 73 -4.83 11.06 15.46
CA LEU A 73 -4.29 11.83 16.58
C LEU A 73 -4.86 13.26 16.64
N LEU A 74 -5.04 13.92 15.49
CA LEU A 74 -5.71 15.23 15.41
C LEU A 74 -7.16 15.14 15.92
N THR A 75 -7.87 14.08 15.55
CA THR A 75 -9.24 13.82 15.98
C THR A 75 -9.31 13.58 17.49
N ALA A 76 -8.45 12.69 17.99
CA ALA A 76 -8.39 12.34 19.41
C ALA A 76 -7.89 13.53 20.29
N GLY A 77 -6.93 14.30 19.78
CA GLY A 77 -6.33 15.45 20.49
C GLY A 77 -7.10 16.76 20.37
N LYS A 78 -8.20 16.79 19.61
CA LYS A 78 -8.93 18.00 19.25
C LYS A 78 -9.38 18.83 20.47
N VAL A 79 -9.90 18.18 21.50
CA VAL A 79 -10.42 18.87 22.71
C VAL A 79 -9.32 19.62 23.45
N ARG A 80 -8.09 19.13 23.41
CA ARG A 80 -6.91 19.74 24.04
C ARG A 80 -6.11 20.64 23.11
N ASN A 81 -6.53 20.81 21.85
CA ASN A 81 -5.83 21.56 20.81
C ASN A 81 -4.37 21.08 20.59
N VAL A 82 -4.15 19.75 20.63
CA VAL A 82 -2.83 19.17 20.39
C VAL A 82 -2.40 19.39 18.93
N ARG A 83 -1.22 19.99 18.76
CA ARG A 83 -0.66 20.28 17.43
C ARG A 83 0.07 19.05 16.91
N VAL A 84 -0.47 18.38 15.89
CA VAL A 84 0.10 17.18 15.28
C VAL A 84 0.57 17.49 13.86
N LEU A 85 1.79 17.12 13.51
CA LEU A 85 2.38 17.33 12.19
C LEU A 85 2.81 16.03 11.54
N SER A 86 2.40 15.83 10.27
CA SER A 86 2.91 14.74 9.43
C SER A 86 4.20 15.15 8.71
N ILE A 87 5.26 14.32 8.83
CA ILE A 87 6.58 14.54 8.22
C ILE A 87 6.95 13.36 7.33
N TYR A 88 6.86 13.53 6.01
CA TYR A 88 7.23 12.49 5.04
C TYR A 88 7.76 13.06 3.72
N GLY A 89 8.47 12.22 2.96
CA GLY A 89 9.04 12.60 1.68
C GLY A 89 8.00 12.73 0.56
N GLY A 90 8.36 13.42 -0.56
CA GLY A 90 7.46 13.64 -1.70
C GLY A 90 6.54 14.86 -1.54
N ARG A 91 6.67 15.61 -0.44
CA ARG A 91 6.09 16.94 -0.26
C ARG A 91 7.18 17.99 -0.16
N ALA A 92 6.84 19.26 -0.44
CA ALA A 92 7.72 20.39 -0.23
C ALA A 92 8.24 20.45 1.21
N TYR A 93 9.46 20.93 1.38
CA TYR A 93 10.09 21.09 2.70
C TYR A 93 9.50 22.24 3.49
N GLU A 94 9.23 23.34 2.80
CA GLU A 94 8.90 24.62 3.37
C GLU A 94 7.70 24.56 4.32
N PRO A 95 6.54 23.97 3.94
CA PRO A 95 5.38 23.88 4.83
C PRO A 95 5.66 23.08 6.10
N GLN A 96 6.46 21.98 6.00
CA GLN A 96 6.83 21.17 7.16
C GLN A 96 7.76 21.93 8.09
N VAL A 97 8.73 22.66 7.57
CA VAL A 97 9.66 23.50 8.34
C VAL A 97 8.94 24.70 8.99
N GLU A 98 8.03 25.34 8.27
CA GLU A 98 7.23 26.43 8.81
C GLU A 98 6.33 25.97 9.96
N ALA A 99 5.69 24.79 9.83
CA ALA A 99 4.91 24.20 10.91
C ALA A 99 5.78 23.93 12.14
N LEU A 100 6.97 23.34 11.96
CA LEU A 100 7.91 23.09 13.07
C LEU A 100 8.34 24.40 13.77
N LYS A 101 8.54 25.50 13.04
CA LYS A 101 8.88 26.81 13.61
C LYS A 101 7.72 27.42 14.42
N LYS A 102 6.47 27.12 14.06
CA LYS A 102 5.28 27.58 14.79
C LYS A 102 5.04 26.82 16.10
N GLY A 103 5.80 25.74 16.32
CA GLY A 103 5.64 24.86 17.46
C GLY A 103 4.67 23.71 17.20
N ILE A 104 5.13 22.51 17.51
CA ILE A 104 4.40 21.25 17.29
C ILE A 104 4.57 20.37 18.53
N ASP A 105 3.50 19.71 18.96
CA ASP A 105 3.50 18.86 20.15
C ASP A 105 3.79 17.41 19.81
N VAL A 106 3.26 16.92 18.68
CA VAL A 106 3.42 15.53 18.21
C VAL A 106 3.86 15.52 16.76
N VAL A 107 4.87 14.74 16.46
CA VAL A 107 5.33 14.46 15.08
C VAL A 107 5.01 13.02 14.73
N VAL A 108 4.37 12.81 13.59
CA VAL A 108 4.23 11.50 12.93
C VAL A 108 5.06 11.53 11.67
N GLY A 109 5.95 10.56 11.44
CA GLY A 109 6.81 10.66 10.26
C GLY A 109 7.41 9.36 9.75
N THR A 110 7.86 9.41 8.50
CA THR A 110 8.64 8.32 7.89
C THR A 110 10.14 8.54 8.14
N PRO A 111 10.93 7.45 8.34
CA PRO A 111 12.31 7.54 8.80
C PRO A 111 13.20 8.50 7.99
N GLY A 112 13.19 8.38 6.66
CA GLY A 112 14.08 9.17 5.80
C GLY A 112 13.89 10.68 5.93
N ARG A 113 12.63 11.19 5.95
CA ARG A 113 12.37 12.63 6.06
C ARG A 113 12.60 13.14 7.50
N LEU A 114 12.33 12.31 8.51
CA LEU A 114 12.64 12.64 9.91
C LEU A 114 14.14 12.87 10.09
N LEU A 115 14.97 11.94 9.62
CA LEU A 115 16.43 12.05 9.68
C LEU A 115 16.95 13.26 8.89
N ASP A 116 16.40 13.49 7.73
CA ASP A 116 16.80 14.62 6.88
C ASP A 116 16.55 15.97 7.58
N LEU A 117 15.35 16.18 8.15
CA LEU A 117 15.04 17.41 8.90
C LEU A 117 15.82 17.51 10.21
N ALA A 118 16.07 16.41 10.91
CA ALA A 118 16.89 16.38 12.11
C ALA A 118 18.38 16.68 11.78
N GLY A 119 18.92 16.09 10.72
CA GLY A 119 20.27 16.37 10.22
C GLY A 119 20.47 17.82 9.80
N GLN A 120 19.43 18.46 9.22
CA GLN A 120 19.43 19.89 8.90
C GLN A 120 19.17 20.78 10.13
N LYS A 121 19.05 20.24 11.34
CA LYS A 121 18.72 20.95 12.59
C LYS A 121 17.39 21.73 12.53
N LYS A 122 16.47 21.30 11.67
CA LYS A 122 15.13 21.87 11.53
C LYS A 122 14.10 21.14 12.41
N LEU A 123 14.38 19.89 12.77
CA LEU A 123 13.60 19.10 13.70
C LEU A 123 14.44 18.82 14.96
N ASN A 124 14.00 19.35 16.08
CA ASN A 124 14.60 19.11 17.39
C ASN A 124 13.79 18.04 18.13
N LEU A 125 14.41 16.93 18.49
CA LEU A 125 13.78 15.80 19.16
C LEU A 125 14.14 15.69 20.64
N SER A 126 14.85 16.67 21.21
CA SER A 126 15.38 16.62 22.59
C SER A 126 14.31 16.65 23.69
N ALA A 127 13.08 17.06 23.38
CA ALA A 127 11.96 17.12 24.33
C ALA A 127 11.01 15.91 24.23
N VAL A 128 11.33 14.92 23.40
CA VAL A 128 10.48 13.74 23.19
C VAL A 128 10.43 12.86 24.43
N LYS A 129 9.25 12.72 25.01
CA LYS A 129 8.93 11.89 26.18
C LYS A 129 8.35 10.52 25.81
N SER A 130 7.76 10.41 24.62
CA SER A 130 7.11 9.19 24.12
C SER A 130 7.49 8.92 22.67
N LEU A 131 7.96 7.71 22.40
CA LEU A 131 8.26 7.18 21.06
C LEU A 131 7.32 6.03 20.74
N VAL A 132 6.73 6.06 19.56
CA VAL A 132 5.98 4.94 18.98
C VAL A 132 6.67 4.49 17.70
N LEU A 133 6.88 3.19 17.57
CA LEU A 133 7.28 2.52 16.34
C LEU A 133 6.09 1.67 15.88
N ASP A 134 5.36 2.11 14.85
CA ASP A 134 4.21 1.37 14.34
C ASP A 134 4.54 0.65 13.03
N GLU A 135 3.98 -0.56 12.85
CA GLU A 135 4.29 -1.48 11.76
C GLU A 135 5.82 -1.73 11.62
N ALA A 136 6.44 -2.15 12.76
CA ALA A 136 7.89 -2.32 12.83
C ALA A 136 8.43 -3.42 11.90
N ASP A 137 7.66 -4.48 11.66
CA ASP A 137 7.96 -5.52 10.68
C ASP A 137 7.95 -4.98 9.24
N GLU A 138 7.05 -4.07 8.92
CA GLU A 138 7.02 -3.43 7.62
C GLU A 138 8.20 -2.46 7.44
N MET A 139 8.63 -1.78 8.51
CA MET A 139 9.87 -0.97 8.49
C MET A 139 11.11 -1.84 8.25
N LEU A 140 11.14 -3.08 8.76
CA LEU A 140 12.19 -4.06 8.47
C LEU A 140 12.19 -4.45 6.99
N ASP A 141 11.03 -4.83 6.46
CA ASP A 141 10.87 -5.26 5.07
C ASP A 141 11.26 -4.16 4.06
N LEU A 142 11.09 -2.89 4.44
CA LEU A 142 11.50 -1.72 3.65
C LEU A 142 12.96 -1.31 3.89
N GLY A 143 13.69 -1.98 4.77
CA GLY A 143 15.08 -1.69 5.07
C GLY A 143 15.31 -0.43 5.92
N PHE A 144 14.29 0.04 6.65
CA PHE A 144 14.37 1.28 7.43
C PHE A 144 14.91 1.11 8.85
N LEU A 145 15.13 -0.12 9.34
CA LEU A 145 15.60 -0.30 10.71
C LEU A 145 16.89 0.46 11.04
N PRO A 146 17.92 0.54 10.18
CA PRO A 146 19.10 1.35 10.45
C PRO A 146 18.79 2.85 10.63
N ASP A 147 17.80 3.35 9.90
CA ASP A 147 17.38 4.76 10.00
C ASP A 147 16.55 4.99 11.26
N VAL A 148 15.72 4.03 11.65
CA VAL A 148 14.99 4.04 12.93
C VAL A 148 15.98 4.06 14.11
N GLU A 149 17.04 3.26 14.07
CA GLU A 149 18.09 3.27 15.10
C GLU A 149 18.78 4.65 15.21
N LYS A 150 19.09 5.30 14.08
CA LYS A 150 19.65 6.66 14.08
C LYS A 150 18.67 7.68 14.69
N ILE A 151 17.36 7.56 14.41
CA ILE A 151 16.36 8.42 15.03
C ILE A 151 16.34 8.22 16.54
N ILE A 152 16.31 6.97 17.00
CA ILE A 152 16.30 6.64 18.42
C ILE A 152 17.50 7.25 19.15
N GLN A 153 18.67 7.29 18.52
CA GLN A 153 19.89 7.89 19.07
C GLN A 153 19.80 9.42 19.25
N LEU A 154 18.87 10.09 18.55
CA LEU A 154 18.62 11.53 18.68
C LEU A 154 17.63 11.86 19.81
N LEU A 155 17.01 10.84 20.42
CA LEU A 155 16.00 11.01 21.45
C LEU A 155 16.62 10.98 22.85
N PRO A 156 15.94 11.58 23.86
CA PRO A 156 16.34 11.43 25.26
C PRO A 156 16.37 9.96 25.71
N ALA A 157 17.32 9.64 26.59
CA ALA A 157 17.43 8.30 27.16
C ALA A 157 16.20 7.94 28.00
N THR A 158 15.68 8.91 28.77
CA THR A 158 14.46 8.72 29.56
C THR A 158 13.26 9.06 28.73
N ARG A 159 12.56 8.03 28.26
CA ARG A 159 11.32 8.14 27.49
C ARG A 159 10.51 6.85 27.63
N GLN A 160 9.23 6.90 27.32
CA GLN A 160 8.43 5.71 27.06
C GLN A 160 8.59 5.29 25.60
N THR A 161 8.82 4.00 25.35
CA THR A 161 8.86 3.45 24.00
C THR A 161 7.75 2.41 23.82
N MET A 162 6.94 2.58 22.78
CA MET A 162 5.88 1.65 22.41
C MET A 162 6.15 1.13 21.00
N LEU A 163 6.21 -0.19 20.83
CA LEU A 163 6.46 -0.86 19.56
C LEU A 163 5.23 -1.68 19.18
N PHE A 164 4.70 -1.41 17.99
CA PHE A 164 3.56 -2.13 17.42
C PHE A 164 3.97 -2.83 16.13
N SER A 165 3.58 -4.09 15.99
CA SER A 165 3.90 -4.92 14.84
C SER A 165 2.90 -6.06 14.69
N ALA A 166 2.64 -6.47 13.46
CA ALA A 166 1.82 -7.66 13.22
C ALA A 166 2.63 -8.93 13.48
N THR A 167 3.91 -8.93 13.10
CA THR A 167 4.84 -10.05 13.28
C THR A 167 6.06 -9.62 14.10
N MET A 168 6.74 -10.58 14.73
CA MET A 168 7.91 -10.32 15.57
C MET A 168 9.15 -11.07 15.05
N PRO A 169 9.70 -10.70 13.89
CA PRO A 169 10.93 -11.29 13.39
C PRO A 169 12.12 -10.94 14.31
N GLY A 170 13.18 -11.76 14.27
CA GLY A 170 14.33 -11.64 15.16
C GLY A 170 14.97 -10.25 15.19
N GLN A 171 14.97 -9.52 14.08
CA GLN A 171 15.52 -8.16 14.02
C GLN A 171 14.64 -7.14 14.77
N VAL A 172 13.32 -7.25 14.72
CA VAL A 172 12.39 -6.41 15.50
C VAL A 172 12.53 -6.72 17.00
N ILE A 173 12.66 -8.01 17.36
CA ILE A 173 12.93 -8.41 18.75
C ILE A 173 14.27 -7.84 19.24
N SER A 174 15.30 -7.86 18.40
CA SER A 174 16.61 -7.30 18.73
C SER A 174 16.57 -5.78 18.94
N LEU A 175 15.78 -5.06 18.10
CA LEU A 175 15.52 -3.63 18.26
C LEU A 175 14.85 -3.34 19.62
N ALA A 176 13.78 -4.09 19.94
CA ALA A 176 13.08 -3.96 21.21
C ALA A 176 14.00 -4.21 22.41
N ARG A 177 14.80 -5.28 22.40
CA ARG A 177 15.74 -5.61 23.47
C ARG A 177 16.81 -4.53 23.69
N ARG A 178 17.22 -3.83 22.63
CA ARG A 178 18.27 -2.80 22.69
C ARG A 178 17.75 -1.47 23.21
N TYR A 179 16.52 -1.09 22.88
CA TYR A 179 16.03 0.27 23.06
C TYR A 179 14.81 0.40 24.00
N MET A 180 14.29 -0.71 24.53
CA MET A 180 13.15 -0.70 25.45
C MET A 180 13.57 -1.23 26.82
N SER A 181 12.93 -0.67 27.87
CA SER A 181 13.20 -1.03 29.28
C SER A 181 12.07 -1.89 29.82
N GLN A 182 12.33 -3.18 30.04
CA GLN A 182 11.37 -4.15 30.61
C GLN A 182 9.97 -4.04 29.97
N PRO A 183 9.86 -4.14 28.62
CA PRO A 183 8.60 -3.91 27.96
C PRO A 183 7.57 -4.99 28.29
N THR A 184 6.33 -4.57 28.49
CA THR A 184 5.20 -5.50 28.60
C THR A 184 4.80 -5.95 27.20
N HIS A 185 4.86 -7.24 26.93
CA HIS A 185 4.46 -7.81 25.66
C HIS A 185 2.97 -8.19 25.69
N ILE A 186 2.17 -7.50 24.89
CA ILE A 186 0.73 -7.70 24.77
C ILE A 186 0.44 -8.27 23.39
N ARG A 187 -0.07 -9.49 23.34
CA ARG A 187 -0.57 -10.12 22.12
C ARG A 187 -2.08 -9.94 22.07
N ALA A 188 -2.55 -9.27 21.03
CA ALA A 188 -3.99 -9.09 20.76
C ALA A 188 -4.50 -10.16 19.78
N THR A 189 -3.84 -11.31 19.72
CA THR A 189 -4.29 -12.47 18.94
C THR A 189 -5.00 -13.42 19.89
N ALA A 190 -6.24 -13.80 19.54
CA ALA A 190 -6.88 -14.96 20.18
C ALA A 190 -6.03 -16.22 19.88
N PRO A 191 -5.99 -17.23 20.77
CA PRO A 191 -5.25 -18.47 20.54
C PRO A 191 -5.63 -19.17 19.22
N ASP A 192 -6.85 -18.92 18.73
CA ASP A 192 -7.41 -19.48 17.48
C ASP A 192 -7.13 -18.59 16.25
N ASP A 193 -6.37 -17.50 16.40
CA ASP A 193 -6.28 -16.44 15.39
C ASP A 193 -5.13 -16.66 14.39
N GLU A 194 -4.28 -17.68 14.57
CA GLU A 194 -3.26 -18.04 13.56
C GLU A 194 -3.91 -18.53 12.25
N GLY A 195 -5.18 -18.99 12.31
CA GLY A 195 -6.01 -19.32 11.15
C GLY A 195 -7.11 -18.30 10.81
N ALA A 196 -7.54 -17.46 11.77
CA ALA A 196 -8.78 -16.66 11.65
C ALA A 196 -8.75 -15.53 10.62
N THR A 197 -7.57 -14.99 10.26
CA THR A 197 -7.48 -13.99 9.17
C THR A 197 -7.80 -14.61 7.81
N VAL A 198 -7.65 -15.92 7.70
CA VAL A 198 -7.95 -16.70 6.50
C VAL A 198 -9.36 -17.27 6.57
N ALA A 199 -9.91 -17.47 7.78
CA ALA A 199 -11.23 -18.10 7.98
C ALA A 199 -12.40 -17.31 7.37
N ASN A 200 -12.31 -15.97 7.32
CA ASN A 200 -13.33 -15.10 6.72
C ASN A 200 -13.07 -14.80 5.24
N ILE A 201 -12.04 -15.41 4.63
CA ILE A 201 -11.66 -15.16 3.24
C ILE A 201 -11.82 -16.44 2.44
N THR A 202 -12.78 -16.42 1.52
CA THR A 202 -12.91 -17.49 0.53
C THR A 202 -11.79 -17.36 -0.49
N GLN A 203 -10.97 -18.39 -0.62
CA GLN A 203 -9.81 -18.39 -1.49
C GLN A 203 -10.04 -19.25 -2.73
N HIS A 204 -9.68 -18.71 -3.87
CA HIS A 204 -9.70 -19.41 -5.16
C HIS A 204 -8.34 -19.25 -5.82
N VAL A 205 -7.80 -20.33 -6.34
CA VAL A 205 -6.52 -20.34 -7.03
C VAL A 205 -6.67 -21.00 -8.38
N PHE A 206 -6.30 -20.31 -9.43
CA PHE A 206 -6.44 -20.76 -10.80
C PHE A 206 -5.11 -20.66 -11.53
N ARG A 207 -4.79 -21.68 -12.33
CA ARG A 207 -3.70 -21.62 -13.29
C ARG A 207 -4.21 -20.91 -14.54
N ALA A 208 -3.64 -19.74 -14.84
CA ALA A 208 -4.15 -18.84 -15.87
C ALA A 208 -3.08 -18.37 -16.83
N HIS A 209 -3.36 -18.41 -18.12
CA HIS A 209 -2.45 -17.91 -19.14
C HIS A 209 -2.36 -16.38 -19.11
N SER A 210 -1.14 -15.85 -19.18
CA SER A 210 -0.88 -14.40 -19.03
C SER A 210 -1.69 -13.51 -19.99
N MET A 211 -1.94 -14.00 -21.22
CA MET A 211 -2.74 -13.26 -22.22
C MET A 211 -4.24 -13.24 -21.93
N ASP A 212 -4.75 -14.24 -21.22
CA ASP A 212 -6.18 -14.35 -20.89
C ASP A 212 -6.54 -13.72 -19.55
N LYS A 213 -5.56 -13.51 -18.66
CA LYS A 213 -5.78 -12.89 -17.34
C LYS A 213 -6.53 -11.57 -17.37
N PRO A 214 -6.28 -10.61 -18.31
CA PRO A 214 -7.06 -9.38 -18.36
C PRO A 214 -8.55 -9.61 -18.64
N GLU A 215 -8.87 -10.63 -19.43
CA GLU A 215 -10.26 -11.03 -19.71
C GLU A 215 -10.89 -11.71 -18.50
N MET A 216 -10.17 -12.64 -17.86
CA MET A 216 -10.60 -13.29 -16.61
C MET A 216 -10.90 -12.24 -15.53
N VAL A 217 -9.97 -11.31 -15.29
CA VAL A 217 -10.15 -10.24 -14.29
C VAL A 217 -11.36 -9.39 -14.60
N ALA A 218 -11.56 -9.00 -15.86
CA ALA A 218 -12.73 -8.20 -16.25
C ALA A 218 -14.07 -8.93 -16.02
N ARG A 219 -14.09 -10.26 -16.09
CA ARG A 219 -15.26 -11.08 -15.74
C ARG A 219 -15.42 -11.25 -14.23
N ILE A 220 -14.35 -11.52 -13.52
CA ILE A 220 -14.34 -11.60 -12.04
C ILE A 220 -14.86 -10.30 -11.41
N LEU A 221 -14.51 -9.14 -11.98
CA LEU A 221 -14.99 -7.85 -11.52
C LEU A 221 -16.51 -7.61 -11.74
N GLN A 222 -17.19 -8.53 -12.41
CA GLN A 222 -18.64 -8.52 -12.59
C GLN A 222 -19.35 -9.62 -11.78
N ALA A 223 -18.63 -10.28 -10.84
CA ALA A 223 -19.21 -11.27 -9.94
C ALA A 223 -20.28 -10.65 -9.04
N GLU A 224 -21.28 -11.43 -8.66
CA GLU A 224 -22.33 -11.03 -7.73
C GLU A 224 -21.74 -10.65 -6.36
N GLY A 225 -22.26 -9.59 -5.76
CA GLY A 225 -21.79 -9.10 -4.46
C GLY A 225 -20.42 -8.43 -4.46
N ARG A 226 -19.78 -8.21 -5.63
CA ARG A 226 -18.53 -7.49 -5.72
C ARG A 226 -18.72 -6.00 -5.40
N GLY A 227 -18.03 -5.53 -4.34
CA GLY A 227 -17.91 -4.14 -3.94
C GLY A 227 -16.61 -3.51 -4.44
N LEU A 228 -15.76 -3.02 -3.51
CA LEU A 228 -14.42 -2.55 -3.85
C LEU A 228 -13.49 -3.73 -4.13
N ALA A 229 -12.63 -3.61 -5.14
CA ALA A 229 -11.66 -4.64 -5.51
C ALA A 229 -10.23 -4.10 -5.53
N MET A 230 -9.28 -4.86 -5.00
CA MET A 230 -7.85 -4.59 -5.10
C MET A 230 -7.17 -5.63 -5.97
N ILE A 231 -6.36 -5.19 -6.92
CA ILE A 231 -5.61 -6.06 -7.84
C ILE A 231 -4.13 -5.86 -7.61
N PHE A 232 -3.42 -6.94 -7.28
CA PHE A 232 -2.00 -6.92 -7.00
C PHE A 232 -1.17 -7.38 -8.18
N CYS A 233 -0.19 -6.54 -8.57
CA CYS A 233 0.79 -6.83 -9.61
C CYS A 233 2.20 -6.74 -9.04
N ARG A 234 3.15 -7.57 -9.52
CA ARG A 234 4.55 -7.52 -9.10
C ARG A 234 5.27 -6.26 -9.58
N THR A 235 4.93 -5.77 -10.77
CA THR A 235 5.64 -4.63 -11.35
C THR A 235 4.73 -3.42 -11.53
N LYS A 236 5.31 -2.22 -11.39
CA LYS A 236 4.63 -0.94 -11.63
C LYS A 236 4.09 -0.81 -13.05
N ARG A 237 4.81 -1.39 -14.04
CA ARG A 237 4.40 -1.39 -15.45
C ARG A 237 3.15 -2.22 -15.65
N THR A 238 3.13 -3.44 -15.11
CA THR A 238 1.95 -4.30 -15.17
C THR A 238 0.75 -3.64 -14.48
N ALA A 239 0.96 -2.99 -13.33
CA ALA A 239 -0.12 -2.31 -12.62
C ALA A 239 -0.73 -1.17 -13.45
N ALA A 240 0.11 -0.34 -14.09
CA ALA A 240 -0.35 0.73 -14.97
C ALA A 240 -1.10 0.18 -16.20
N ASP A 241 -0.53 -0.85 -16.85
CA ASP A 241 -1.12 -1.45 -18.05
C ASP A 241 -2.49 -2.09 -17.76
N ILE A 242 -2.63 -2.80 -16.63
CA ILE A 242 -3.91 -3.43 -16.26
C ILE A 242 -4.96 -2.39 -15.88
N ALA A 243 -4.61 -1.35 -15.13
CA ALA A 243 -5.54 -0.27 -14.80
C ALA A 243 -6.05 0.43 -16.08
N ASP A 244 -5.17 0.67 -17.04
CA ASP A 244 -5.53 1.27 -18.33
C ASP A 244 -6.44 0.33 -19.18
N GLN A 245 -6.13 -0.96 -19.24
CA GLN A 245 -6.97 -1.95 -19.90
C GLN A 245 -8.38 -2.04 -19.27
N LEU A 246 -8.47 -2.06 -17.92
CA LEU A 246 -9.76 -2.11 -17.24
C LEU A 246 -10.56 -0.82 -17.45
N SER A 247 -9.89 0.34 -17.45
CA SER A 247 -10.55 1.62 -17.78
C SER A 247 -11.13 1.65 -19.19
N ARG A 248 -10.40 1.12 -20.19
CA ARG A 248 -10.91 0.96 -21.56
C ARG A 248 -12.10 0.01 -21.66
N ARG A 249 -12.15 -1.00 -20.79
CA ARG A 249 -13.26 -1.96 -20.66
C ARG A 249 -14.46 -1.39 -19.89
N GLY A 250 -14.35 -0.16 -19.38
CA GLY A 250 -15.42 0.59 -18.72
C GLY A 250 -15.47 0.50 -17.21
N PHE A 251 -14.48 -0.13 -16.57
CA PHE A 251 -14.36 -0.16 -15.11
C PHE A 251 -13.79 1.17 -14.59
N ALA A 252 -14.22 1.60 -13.42
CA ALA A 252 -13.62 2.76 -12.75
C ALA A 252 -12.36 2.32 -12.02
N ALA A 253 -11.27 2.13 -12.77
CA ALA A 253 -9.99 1.65 -12.26
C ALA A 253 -9.01 2.80 -12.00
N GLY A 254 -8.25 2.68 -10.90
CA GLY A 254 -7.11 3.54 -10.57
C GLY A 254 -5.85 2.72 -10.33
N ALA A 255 -4.69 3.23 -10.75
CA ALA A 255 -3.41 2.60 -10.45
C ALA A 255 -2.71 3.27 -9.27
N VAL A 256 -2.02 2.47 -8.42
CA VAL A 256 -1.12 2.97 -7.38
C VAL A 256 0.20 2.22 -7.44
N HIS A 257 1.27 2.91 -7.85
CA HIS A 257 2.61 2.35 -7.99
C HIS A 257 3.71 3.40 -7.78
N GLY A 258 4.96 2.96 -7.69
CA GLY A 258 6.09 3.80 -7.32
C GLY A 258 6.44 4.95 -8.28
N ASP A 259 5.98 4.91 -9.55
CA ASP A 259 6.25 5.98 -10.53
C ASP A 259 5.20 7.11 -10.48
N LEU A 260 4.12 6.94 -9.71
CA LEU A 260 3.16 8.02 -9.49
C LEU A 260 3.72 9.04 -8.51
N GLY A 261 3.56 10.31 -8.83
CA GLY A 261 3.76 11.38 -7.87
C GLY A 261 2.82 11.23 -6.66
N GLN A 262 3.21 11.80 -5.52
CA GLN A 262 2.45 11.63 -4.28
C GLN A 262 1.01 12.16 -4.41
N GLY A 263 0.83 13.31 -5.10
CA GLY A 263 -0.50 13.87 -5.34
C GLY A 263 -1.43 12.92 -6.12
N ALA A 264 -0.91 12.27 -7.17
CA ALA A 264 -1.66 11.29 -7.94
C ALA A 264 -2.01 10.02 -7.14
N ARG A 265 -1.09 9.58 -6.25
CA ARG A 265 -1.36 8.45 -5.34
C ARG A 265 -2.47 8.79 -4.34
N GLU A 266 -2.38 9.95 -3.70
CA GLU A 266 -3.39 10.41 -2.74
C GLU A 266 -4.75 10.63 -3.43
N GLN A 267 -4.77 11.14 -4.67
CA GLN A 267 -5.98 11.23 -5.49
C GLN A 267 -6.61 9.85 -5.71
N ALA A 268 -5.82 8.86 -6.16
CA ALA A 268 -6.32 7.52 -6.43
C ALA A 268 -6.89 6.85 -5.17
N LEU A 269 -6.21 7.01 -4.03
CA LEU A 269 -6.66 6.46 -2.76
C LEU A 269 -7.92 7.13 -2.22
N ARG A 270 -8.04 8.47 -2.36
CA ARG A 270 -9.28 9.18 -2.00
C ARG A 270 -10.44 8.77 -2.91
N ALA A 271 -10.21 8.68 -4.21
CA ALA A 271 -11.21 8.22 -5.16
C ALA A 271 -11.71 6.80 -4.84
N PHE A 272 -10.81 5.92 -4.42
CA PHE A 272 -11.12 4.55 -4.02
C PHE A 272 -11.90 4.49 -2.70
N ARG A 273 -11.46 5.20 -1.66
CA ARG A 273 -12.18 5.29 -0.37
C ARG A 273 -13.59 5.87 -0.51
N ASN A 274 -13.75 6.86 -1.40
CA ASN A 274 -15.03 7.51 -1.67
C ASN A 274 -15.90 6.75 -2.68
N GLY A 275 -15.46 5.57 -3.16
CA GLY A 275 -16.20 4.76 -4.12
C GLY A 275 -16.35 5.38 -5.51
N LYS A 276 -15.61 6.47 -5.82
CA LYS A 276 -15.55 7.04 -7.18
C LYS A 276 -14.79 6.12 -8.14
N VAL A 277 -13.81 5.40 -7.61
CA VAL A 277 -13.08 4.29 -8.22
C VAL A 277 -13.40 3.04 -7.41
N ASP A 278 -13.74 1.94 -8.04
CA ASP A 278 -14.09 0.68 -7.40
C ASP A 278 -13.08 -0.43 -7.63
N VAL A 279 -12.07 -0.19 -8.47
CA VAL A 279 -10.96 -1.10 -8.75
C VAL A 279 -9.63 -0.38 -8.55
N LEU A 280 -8.83 -0.81 -7.56
CA LEU A 280 -7.50 -0.30 -7.32
C LEU A 280 -6.45 -1.31 -7.76
N VAL A 281 -5.64 -0.97 -8.76
CA VAL A 281 -4.54 -1.81 -9.23
C VAL A 281 -3.24 -1.31 -8.63
N CYS A 282 -2.53 -2.15 -7.88
CA CYS A 282 -1.37 -1.72 -7.10
C CYS A 282 -0.22 -2.73 -7.12
N THR A 283 0.96 -2.25 -6.74
CA THR A 283 2.10 -3.11 -6.38
C THR A 283 2.16 -3.28 -4.86
N ASP A 284 2.82 -4.34 -4.37
CA ASP A 284 2.95 -4.62 -2.95
C ASP A 284 3.47 -3.42 -2.15
N VAL A 285 4.57 -2.84 -2.60
CA VAL A 285 5.16 -1.65 -1.96
C VAL A 285 4.20 -0.47 -1.91
N ALA A 286 3.41 -0.29 -2.95
CA ALA A 286 2.47 0.82 -3.05
C ALA A 286 1.16 0.56 -2.28
N ALA A 287 0.83 -0.69 -2.01
CA ALA A 287 -0.35 -1.10 -1.24
C ALA A 287 -0.10 -1.12 0.27
N ARG A 288 1.17 -1.02 0.71
CA ARG A 288 1.52 -0.94 2.13
C ARG A 288 0.96 0.34 2.76
N GLY A 289 0.52 0.22 3.99
CA GLY A 289 -0.08 1.35 4.72
C GLY A 289 -1.43 1.82 4.17
N ILE A 290 -2.00 1.15 3.15
CA ILE A 290 -3.36 1.44 2.69
C ILE A 290 -4.34 0.73 3.61
N ASP A 291 -5.11 1.51 4.35
CA ASP A 291 -6.26 1.03 5.08
C ASP A 291 -7.53 1.53 4.41
N VAL A 292 -8.28 0.60 3.82
CA VAL A 292 -9.56 0.86 3.17
C VAL A 292 -10.52 -0.25 3.60
N GLU A 293 -11.65 0.17 4.11
CA GLU A 293 -12.77 -0.70 4.46
C GLU A 293 -13.62 -1.02 3.23
N GLY A 294 -14.40 -2.09 3.28
CA GLY A 294 -15.33 -2.45 2.23
C GLY A 294 -14.69 -3.09 0.98
N VAL A 295 -13.43 -3.49 1.05
CA VAL A 295 -12.80 -4.30 0.00
C VAL A 295 -13.37 -5.72 0.09
N THR A 296 -14.17 -6.12 -0.90
CA THR A 296 -14.79 -7.44 -0.97
C THR A 296 -13.93 -8.44 -1.75
N HIS A 297 -13.15 -7.95 -2.73
CA HIS A 297 -12.36 -8.81 -3.61
C HIS A 297 -10.90 -8.38 -3.63
N VAL A 298 -10.02 -9.35 -3.49
CA VAL A 298 -8.58 -9.21 -3.73
C VAL A 298 -8.18 -10.15 -4.86
N ILE A 299 -7.54 -9.62 -5.89
CA ILE A 299 -7.08 -10.40 -7.03
C ILE A 299 -5.55 -10.32 -7.10
N ASN A 300 -4.88 -11.43 -6.87
CA ASN A 300 -3.46 -11.59 -7.19
C ASN A 300 -3.32 -11.84 -8.68
N TYR A 301 -3.15 -10.78 -9.48
CA TYR A 301 -2.96 -10.87 -10.93
C TYR A 301 -1.69 -11.67 -11.29
N GLN A 302 -0.67 -11.54 -10.45
CA GLN A 302 0.56 -12.33 -10.47
C GLN A 302 0.80 -12.93 -9.09
N SER A 303 1.28 -14.17 -9.05
CA SER A 303 1.62 -14.84 -7.80
C SER A 303 2.54 -13.98 -6.93
N PRO A 304 2.31 -13.88 -5.61
CA PRO A 304 3.20 -13.17 -4.70
C PRO A 304 4.59 -13.85 -4.62
N GLU A 305 5.55 -13.16 -4.05
CA GLU A 305 6.93 -13.67 -3.96
C GLU A 305 7.10 -14.70 -2.84
N ASP A 306 6.37 -14.54 -1.73
CA ASP A 306 6.42 -15.37 -0.53
C ASP A 306 5.05 -15.48 0.15
N GLU A 307 4.96 -16.36 1.16
CA GLU A 307 3.76 -16.62 1.96
C GLU A 307 3.32 -15.40 2.77
N LYS A 308 4.26 -14.59 3.26
CA LYS A 308 3.97 -13.37 4.01
C LYS A 308 3.30 -12.34 3.10
N THR A 309 3.82 -12.13 1.90
CA THR A 309 3.24 -11.24 0.89
C THR A 309 1.84 -11.72 0.49
N TYR A 310 1.64 -13.05 0.34
CA TYR A 310 0.33 -13.62 0.08
C TYR A 310 -0.68 -13.24 1.15
N LEU A 311 -0.37 -13.49 2.42
CA LEU A 311 -1.24 -13.14 3.55
C LEU A 311 -1.50 -11.63 3.65
N HIS A 312 -0.50 -10.79 3.41
CA HIS A 312 -0.65 -9.33 3.39
C HIS A 312 -1.57 -8.84 2.28
N ARG A 313 -1.56 -9.50 1.10
CA ARG A 313 -2.45 -9.16 -0.01
C ARG A 313 -3.88 -9.58 0.29
N ILE A 314 -4.11 -10.86 0.60
CA ILE A 314 -5.46 -11.35 0.86
C ILE A 314 -6.09 -10.70 2.10
N GLY A 315 -5.30 -10.36 3.11
CA GLY A 315 -5.73 -9.62 4.30
C GLY A 315 -6.16 -8.17 4.04
N ARG A 316 -6.21 -7.70 2.78
CA ARG A 316 -6.89 -6.44 2.43
C ARG A 316 -8.39 -6.59 2.34
N THR A 317 -8.92 -7.80 2.25
CA THR A 317 -10.34 -8.13 2.38
C THR A 317 -10.62 -8.88 3.69
N GLY A 318 -11.87 -9.16 4.00
CA GLY A 318 -12.27 -9.89 5.21
C GLY A 318 -11.99 -9.15 6.52
N ARG A 319 -11.93 -7.81 6.52
CA ARG A 319 -11.63 -6.98 7.68
C ARG A 319 -12.87 -6.70 8.52
N ALA A 320 -12.66 -6.43 9.81
CA ALA A 320 -13.70 -6.07 10.78
C ALA A 320 -14.87 -7.06 10.85
N GLY A 321 -14.58 -8.36 10.66
CA GLY A 321 -15.60 -9.43 10.70
C GLY A 321 -16.41 -9.60 9.42
N ALA A 322 -16.11 -8.83 8.36
CA ALA A 322 -16.72 -9.04 7.06
C ALA A 322 -16.11 -10.26 6.34
N SER A 323 -16.87 -10.87 5.44
CA SER A 323 -16.34 -11.88 4.52
C SER A 323 -15.64 -11.24 3.32
N GLY A 324 -14.70 -11.96 2.72
CA GLY A 324 -13.98 -11.51 1.55
C GLY A 324 -13.66 -12.66 0.58
N THR A 325 -13.39 -12.30 -0.67
CA THR A 325 -12.97 -13.24 -1.71
C THR A 325 -11.57 -12.90 -2.19
N ALA A 326 -10.68 -13.88 -2.17
CA ALA A 326 -9.32 -13.76 -2.70
C ALA A 326 -9.15 -14.69 -3.90
N VAL A 327 -8.76 -14.14 -5.04
CA VAL A 327 -8.51 -14.89 -6.27
C VAL A 327 -7.05 -14.77 -6.65
N THR A 328 -6.37 -15.90 -6.84
CA THR A 328 -4.96 -15.92 -7.26
C THR A 328 -4.82 -16.54 -8.64
N LEU A 329 -4.23 -15.79 -9.57
CA LEU A 329 -3.99 -16.21 -10.95
C LEU A 329 -2.52 -16.59 -11.13
N VAL A 330 -2.23 -17.88 -11.10
CA VAL A 330 -0.88 -18.43 -11.19
C VAL A 330 -0.50 -18.64 -12.66
N ASP A 331 0.58 -18.02 -13.13
CA ASP A 331 1.18 -18.33 -14.43
C ASP A 331 1.91 -19.67 -14.39
N TRP A 332 2.13 -20.31 -15.55
CA TRP A 332 2.88 -21.57 -15.64
C TRP A 332 4.28 -21.44 -15.02
N ASP A 333 4.96 -20.33 -15.25
CA ASP A 333 6.30 -20.07 -14.71
C ASP A 333 6.29 -19.81 -13.19
N ASP A 334 5.14 -19.46 -12.63
CA ASP A 334 4.97 -19.18 -11.20
C ASP A 334 4.51 -20.42 -10.39
N ILE A 335 4.21 -21.56 -11.03
CA ILE A 335 3.77 -22.78 -10.34
C ILE A 335 4.75 -23.24 -9.24
N PRO A 336 6.07 -23.30 -9.46
CA PRO A 336 7.00 -23.70 -8.40
C PRO A 336 6.97 -22.77 -7.18
N ARG A 337 6.83 -21.46 -7.43
CA ARG A 337 6.70 -20.45 -6.36
C ARG A 337 5.39 -20.61 -5.61
N TRP A 338 4.29 -20.82 -6.33
CA TRP A 338 3.00 -21.06 -5.72
C TRP A 338 3.00 -22.31 -4.82
N GLN A 339 3.61 -23.40 -5.27
CA GLN A 339 3.71 -24.63 -4.48
C GLN A 339 4.48 -24.41 -3.17
N LEU A 340 5.52 -23.56 -3.15
CA LEU A 340 6.22 -23.20 -1.92
C LEU A 340 5.30 -22.43 -0.95
N ILE A 341 4.55 -21.45 -1.45
CA ILE A 341 3.57 -20.69 -0.67
C ILE A 341 2.47 -21.60 -0.14
N ASN A 342 1.90 -22.44 -1.01
CA ASN A 342 0.85 -23.39 -0.64
C ASN A 342 1.30 -24.33 0.47
N LYS A 343 2.53 -24.86 0.37
CA LYS A 343 3.13 -25.75 1.38
C LYS A 343 3.43 -25.01 2.69
N ALA A 344 3.93 -23.77 2.63
CA ALA A 344 4.26 -23.00 3.82
C ALA A 344 3.03 -22.61 4.65
N LEU A 345 1.89 -22.43 3.98
CA LEU A 345 0.62 -22.04 4.61
C LEU A 345 -0.38 -23.20 4.73
N ASP A 346 0.02 -24.41 4.37
CA ASP A 346 -0.83 -25.62 4.37
C ASP A 346 -2.19 -25.41 3.67
N LEU A 347 -2.14 -24.77 2.46
CA LEU A 347 -3.35 -24.47 1.71
C LEU A 347 -3.79 -25.68 0.87
N PRO A 348 -5.09 -25.81 0.57
CA PRO A 348 -5.64 -26.96 -0.18
C PRO A 348 -5.52 -26.80 -1.72
N PHE A 349 -4.52 -26.05 -2.23
CA PHE A 349 -4.37 -25.73 -3.66
C PHE A 349 -2.99 -26.12 -4.22
N PRO A 350 -2.51 -27.38 -4.04
CA PRO A 350 -1.17 -27.78 -4.46
C PRO A 350 -0.99 -27.75 -5.98
N ASP A 351 -2.05 -28.03 -6.75
CA ASP A 351 -2.10 -27.98 -8.20
C ASP A 351 -3.31 -27.17 -8.67
N PRO A 352 -3.13 -25.86 -8.94
CA PRO A 352 -4.22 -25.01 -9.36
C PRO A 352 -4.84 -25.47 -10.68
N GLU A 353 -6.18 -25.49 -10.74
CA GLU A 353 -6.95 -25.90 -11.91
C GLU A 353 -6.68 -24.95 -13.09
N GLU A 354 -6.40 -25.54 -14.27
CA GLU A 354 -6.21 -24.78 -15.50
C GLU A 354 -7.53 -24.10 -15.90
N THR A 355 -7.49 -22.78 -16.01
CA THR A 355 -8.69 -21.97 -16.11
C THR A 355 -8.49 -20.89 -17.17
N TYR A 356 -9.48 -20.78 -18.03
CA TYR A 356 -9.61 -19.72 -19.03
C TYR A 356 -10.79 -18.81 -18.68
N SER A 357 -10.82 -17.64 -19.30
CA SER A 357 -11.94 -16.70 -19.14
C SER A 357 -13.31 -17.28 -19.52
N THR A 358 -13.32 -18.35 -20.33
CA THR A 358 -14.53 -19.06 -20.77
C THR A 358 -14.84 -20.33 -19.98
N SER A 359 -14.02 -20.71 -19.01
CA SER A 359 -14.17 -21.96 -18.25
C SER A 359 -15.43 -21.89 -17.37
N PRO A 360 -16.36 -22.87 -17.44
CA PRO A 360 -17.60 -22.86 -16.65
C PRO A 360 -17.37 -22.75 -15.15
N HIS A 361 -16.38 -23.51 -14.62
CA HIS A 361 -16.04 -23.50 -13.19
C HIS A 361 -15.58 -22.14 -12.66
N LEU A 362 -15.07 -21.23 -13.53
CA LEU A 362 -14.75 -19.85 -13.14
C LEU A 362 -16.01 -19.09 -12.75
N TYR A 363 -17.07 -19.25 -13.55
CA TYR A 363 -18.36 -18.60 -13.33
C TYR A 363 -19.07 -19.15 -12.10
N GLU A 364 -19.11 -20.48 -11.96
CA GLU A 364 -19.75 -21.17 -10.84
C GLU A 364 -19.08 -20.84 -9.49
N LYS A 365 -17.72 -20.95 -9.43
CA LYS A 365 -16.97 -20.75 -8.19
C LYS A 365 -16.99 -19.29 -7.71
N LEU A 366 -17.11 -18.33 -8.62
CA LEU A 366 -17.04 -16.90 -8.28
C LEU A 366 -18.38 -16.18 -8.40
N GLY A 367 -19.47 -16.87 -8.70
CA GLY A 367 -20.79 -16.26 -8.86
C GLY A 367 -20.81 -15.22 -9.99
N ILE A 368 -20.16 -15.53 -11.13
CA ILE A 368 -20.18 -14.66 -12.30
C ILE A 368 -21.42 -15.01 -13.13
N PRO A 369 -22.30 -14.05 -13.46
CA PRO A 369 -23.46 -14.32 -14.29
C PRO A 369 -23.10 -14.93 -15.66
N GLU A 370 -23.86 -15.92 -16.12
CA GLU A 370 -23.63 -16.53 -17.43
C GLU A 370 -23.70 -15.49 -18.55
N GLY A 371 -22.85 -15.66 -19.55
CA GLY A 371 -22.79 -14.72 -20.69
C GLY A 371 -22.05 -13.41 -20.39
N THR A 372 -21.49 -13.23 -19.20
CA THR A 372 -20.67 -12.06 -18.84
C THR A 372 -19.49 -11.91 -19.79
N LYS A 373 -19.34 -10.72 -20.36
CA LYS A 373 -18.24 -10.37 -21.27
C LYS A 373 -17.17 -9.60 -20.52
N GLY A 374 -15.94 -9.61 -21.03
CA GLY A 374 -14.82 -8.87 -20.44
C GLY A 374 -14.88 -7.35 -20.63
N VAL A 375 -16.08 -6.79 -20.81
CA VAL A 375 -16.34 -5.35 -20.94
C VAL A 375 -17.58 -5.03 -20.12
N LEU A 376 -17.47 -4.06 -19.21
CA LEU A 376 -18.59 -3.63 -18.38
C LEU A 376 -19.68 -3.01 -19.26
N PRO A 377 -20.94 -3.45 -19.16
CA PRO A 377 -22.07 -2.88 -19.88
C PRO A 377 -22.21 -1.37 -19.62
N ARG A 378 -22.62 -0.60 -20.63
CA ARG A 378 -22.73 0.87 -20.48
C ARG A 378 -23.69 1.29 -19.37
N ALA A 379 -24.75 0.53 -19.15
CA ALA A 379 -25.72 0.79 -18.08
C ALA A 379 -25.12 0.65 -16.67
N GLU A 380 -24.08 -0.15 -16.50
CA GLU A 380 -23.43 -0.43 -15.22
C GLU A 380 -22.24 0.51 -14.92
N ARG A 381 -21.85 1.37 -15.86
CA ARG A 381 -20.78 2.37 -15.71
C ARG A 381 -21.27 3.56 -14.90
N THR A 382 -21.56 3.34 -13.63
CA THR A 382 -22.17 4.35 -12.75
C THR A 382 -21.16 5.14 -11.92
N ARG A 383 -19.90 4.68 -11.87
CA ARG A 383 -18.86 5.33 -11.07
C ARG A 383 -18.30 6.58 -11.75
N ALA A 384 -18.02 7.61 -10.95
CA ALA A 384 -17.52 8.89 -11.45
C ALA A 384 -16.08 8.82 -12.01
N GLY A 385 -15.33 7.80 -11.61
CA GLY A 385 -13.94 7.56 -12.04
C GLY A 385 -12.91 8.47 -11.37
N LEU A 386 -11.65 8.23 -11.70
CA LEU A 386 -10.51 8.93 -11.08
C LEU A 386 -10.52 10.45 -11.35
N ALA A 387 -10.99 10.87 -12.52
CA ALA A 387 -11.04 12.29 -12.90
C ALA A 387 -12.04 13.13 -12.08
N ALA A 388 -12.91 12.49 -11.30
CA ALA A 388 -13.84 13.17 -10.40
C ALA A 388 -13.18 13.59 -9.05
N GLU A 389 -11.92 13.24 -8.83
CA GLU A 389 -11.13 13.66 -7.68
C GLU A 389 -10.02 14.60 -8.14
N GLU A 390 -9.82 15.74 -7.44
CA GLU A 390 -8.79 16.70 -7.79
C GLU A 390 -7.40 16.23 -7.33
N ILE A 391 -6.39 16.51 -8.16
CA ILE A 391 -4.98 16.32 -7.79
C ILE A 391 -4.56 17.51 -6.94
N GLU A 392 -4.17 17.27 -5.70
CA GLU A 392 -3.55 18.29 -4.88
C GLU A 392 -2.11 18.57 -5.35
N ASP A 393 -1.76 19.85 -5.51
CA ASP A 393 -0.38 20.25 -5.70
C ASP A 393 0.34 20.21 -4.33
N LEU A 394 1.09 19.15 -4.12
CA LEU A 394 1.86 18.93 -2.88
C LEU A 394 3.24 19.58 -2.92
N GLY A 395 3.55 20.40 -3.94
CA GLY A 395 4.85 21.02 -4.12
C GLY A 395 5.99 20.01 -4.29
N GLU A 396 5.76 18.92 -5.00
CA GLU A 396 6.75 17.85 -5.19
C GLU A 396 8.02 18.35 -5.85
N THR A 397 9.17 18.21 -5.18
CA THR A 397 10.49 18.47 -5.77
C THR A 397 10.91 17.28 -6.62
N GLY A 398 10.90 17.44 -7.96
CA GLY A 398 11.47 16.47 -8.91
C GLY A 398 10.47 15.58 -9.67
N GLY A 399 9.19 15.78 -9.55
CA GLY A 399 8.18 15.11 -10.39
C GLY A 399 8.31 15.63 -11.83
N ARG A 400 8.63 14.74 -12.79
CA ARG A 400 8.33 14.98 -14.20
C ARG A 400 6.80 15.03 -14.35
N GLY A 401 6.22 16.20 -14.06
CA GLY A 401 4.83 16.48 -14.35
C GLY A 401 4.53 16.16 -15.82
N PRO A 402 3.35 15.62 -16.16
CA PRO A 402 2.95 15.50 -17.53
C PRO A 402 3.00 16.90 -18.13
N ARG A 403 3.81 17.10 -19.18
CA ARG A 403 3.77 18.31 -19.99
C ARG A 403 2.36 18.47 -20.53
N GLY A 404 1.51 19.07 -19.73
CA GLY A 404 0.16 19.45 -20.07
C GLY A 404 0.21 20.40 -21.25
N ARG A 405 -0.39 20.02 -22.35
CA ARG A 405 -0.88 20.92 -23.37
C ARG A 405 -1.67 22.01 -22.65
N GLY A 406 -1.19 23.25 -22.72
CA GLY A 406 -1.77 24.41 -22.05
C GLY A 406 -3.31 24.45 -22.15
N GLY A 407 -3.94 24.17 -21.06
CA GLY A 407 -5.31 24.52 -20.77
C GLY A 407 -5.32 26.00 -20.39
N ARG A 408 -5.89 26.80 -21.24
CA ARG A 408 -6.16 28.22 -21.04
C ARG A 408 -7.02 28.39 -19.80
N ALA A 409 -6.45 29.05 -18.78
CA ALA A 409 -7.24 29.53 -17.65
C ALA A 409 -8.45 30.34 -18.14
N ALA A 410 -9.63 30.03 -17.64
CA ALA A 410 -10.83 30.82 -17.83
C ALA A 410 -10.65 32.14 -17.05
N ALA A 411 -10.56 33.25 -17.77
CA ALA A 411 -10.62 34.59 -17.24
C ALA A 411 -12.09 35.04 -17.10
N PRO A 412 -12.40 35.95 -16.19
CA PRO A 412 -13.78 36.31 -15.85
C PRO A 412 -14.47 37.06 -17.00
N VAL A 413 -15.78 36.87 -17.03
CA VAL A 413 -16.75 37.50 -17.94
C VAL A 413 -16.55 39.00 -17.94
N ALA A 414 -16.21 39.57 -19.10
CA ALA A 414 -16.28 41.00 -19.37
C ALA A 414 -17.03 41.23 -20.69
N GLU A 415 -17.91 42.20 -20.61
CA GLU A 415 -18.85 42.84 -21.53
C GLU A 415 -18.59 42.70 -23.04
N GLU A 416 -19.71 42.54 -23.73
CA GLU A 416 -19.89 42.57 -25.18
C GLU A 416 -19.21 43.80 -25.83
N ARG A 417 -18.30 43.53 -26.78
CA ARG A 417 -17.89 44.50 -27.78
C ARG A 417 -18.23 43.99 -29.17
N PRO A 418 -18.64 44.88 -30.09
CA PRO A 418 -19.23 44.48 -31.37
C PRO A 418 -18.24 43.86 -32.35
N GLN A 419 -18.74 42.88 -33.11
CA GLN A 419 -17.99 42.08 -34.08
C GLN A 419 -17.46 42.92 -35.23
N ARG A 420 -16.14 42.85 -35.43
CA ARG A 420 -15.48 43.29 -36.68
C ARG A 420 -15.43 42.10 -37.65
N THR A 421 -16.07 42.28 -38.80
CA THR A 421 -16.03 41.40 -39.95
C THR A 421 -14.61 41.26 -40.50
N ARG A 422 -14.12 40.03 -40.53
CA ARG A 422 -12.82 39.69 -41.13
C ARG A 422 -13.06 39.26 -42.58
N THR A 423 -12.49 40.00 -43.53
CA THR A 423 -12.32 39.63 -44.93
C THR A 423 -11.36 38.44 -45.09
N PRO A 424 -11.67 37.48 -45.97
CA PRO A 424 -10.76 36.32 -46.15
C PRO A 424 -9.56 36.71 -47.00
N ARG A 425 -8.36 36.40 -46.49
CA ARG A 425 -7.08 36.52 -47.20
C ARG A 425 -6.97 35.38 -48.21
N GLN A 426 -6.97 35.69 -49.52
CA GLN A 426 -6.60 34.79 -50.61
C GLN A 426 -5.10 34.48 -50.56
N ARG A 427 -4.76 33.20 -50.55
CA ARG A 427 -3.37 32.71 -50.69
C ARG A 427 -3.02 32.66 -52.18
N ARG A 428 -2.13 33.51 -52.59
CA ARG A 428 -1.53 33.50 -53.92
C ARG A 428 -0.46 32.40 -54.00
N ARG A 429 -0.62 31.49 -54.94
CA ARG A 429 0.40 30.47 -55.27
C ARG A 429 1.26 31.05 -56.41
N THR A 430 2.54 31.19 -56.18
CA THR A 430 3.52 31.51 -57.22
C THR A 430 4.26 30.24 -57.64
N ARG A 431 4.32 29.98 -58.92
CA ARG A 431 5.19 28.99 -59.54
C ARG A 431 6.02 29.73 -60.59
N GLY A 432 7.34 29.80 -60.35
CA GLY A 432 8.27 30.25 -61.37
C GLY A 432 8.27 31.75 -61.70
N GLY A 433 8.30 32.62 -60.69
CA GLY A 433 8.79 34.02 -60.83
C GLY A 433 8.10 34.98 -61.81
N VAL A 434 6.90 34.68 -62.31
CA VAL A 434 6.17 35.59 -63.20
C VAL A 434 4.71 35.69 -62.81
N SER A 435 4.23 36.90 -62.58
CA SER A 435 2.84 37.22 -62.27
C SER A 435 2.00 37.31 -63.57
N VAL A 436 0.88 36.56 -63.63
CA VAL A 436 -0.07 36.70 -64.74
C VAL A 436 -1.37 37.25 -64.18
N ASP A 437 -1.75 38.41 -64.66
CA ASP A 437 -3.05 39.02 -64.49
C ASP A 437 -4.05 38.36 -65.47
N ALA A 438 -5.23 37.97 -64.98
CA ALA A 438 -6.32 37.53 -65.84
C ALA A 438 -7.57 38.39 -65.59
N GLY A 439 -7.92 39.07 -66.64
CA GLY A 439 -9.12 39.89 -66.76
C GLY A 439 -10.36 39.07 -66.99
N ASP A 440 -11.38 39.66 -66.61
CA ASP A 440 -12.83 39.63 -66.84
C ASP A 440 -13.36 38.80 -67.97
N ALA A 441 -14.42 37.97 -67.73
CA ALA A 441 -15.63 37.82 -68.49
C ALA A 441 -16.58 36.83 -67.79
N GLY A 442 -17.78 37.25 -67.55
CA GLY A 442 -18.97 36.50 -67.03
C GLY A 442 -19.72 35.76 -68.11
N PRO A 443 -21.05 35.46 -67.95
CA PRO A 443 -21.47 34.09 -67.54
C PRO A 443 -22.32 33.39 -68.61
N ALA A 444 -22.48 32.06 -68.57
CA ALA A 444 -23.67 31.35 -69.11
C ALA A 444 -23.65 29.84 -68.68
N ALA A 445 -24.66 29.47 -68.15
CA ALA A 445 -25.63 28.37 -68.13
C ALA A 445 -25.27 26.97 -68.69
N ALA A 446 -25.73 26.00 -67.92
CA ALA A 446 -26.56 24.83 -68.28
C ALA A 446 -25.93 23.49 -68.65
N GLU A 447 -26.45 22.52 -67.90
CA GLU A 447 -26.94 21.16 -68.26
C GLU A 447 -25.93 19.97 -68.34
N ALA A 448 -26.24 19.09 -67.50
CA ALA A 448 -26.51 17.64 -67.47
C ALA A 448 -25.91 16.73 -68.57
N VAL A 449 -25.50 15.52 -68.14
CA VAL A 449 -25.92 14.20 -68.62
C VAL A 449 -24.79 13.15 -68.52
N SER A 450 -25.06 12.17 -67.67
CA SER A 450 -24.86 10.70 -67.71
C SER A 450 -23.53 10.03 -68.11
N ALA A 451 -23.24 9.04 -67.31
CA ALA A 451 -22.38 7.87 -67.51
C ALA A 451 -22.91 6.89 -68.57
N PRO A 452 -22.38 5.69 -68.83
CA PRO A 452 -21.17 4.88 -68.51
C PRO A 452 -20.68 4.11 -69.82
N PRO A 453 -20.16 2.86 -69.83
CA PRO A 453 -19.15 2.11 -69.00
C PRO A 453 -18.09 1.34 -69.87
N ALA A 454 -17.24 0.60 -69.11
CA ALA A 454 -16.57 -0.69 -69.45
C ALA A 454 -15.40 -0.77 -70.44
N SER A 455 -14.33 -1.39 -69.98
CA SER A 455 -13.89 -2.78 -70.32
C SER A 455 -12.44 -3.06 -69.85
N VAL A 456 -12.29 -4.27 -69.35
CA VAL A 456 -11.04 -4.96 -69.00
C VAL A 456 -10.47 -5.52 -70.32
N PRO A 457 -9.13 -5.80 -70.50
CA PRO A 457 -8.65 -7.09 -70.09
C PRO A 457 -7.18 -7.17 -69.58
N ALA A 458 -6.95 -8.32 -68.97
CA ALA A 458 -5.84 -9.02 -68.38
C ALA A 458 -4.45 -8.93 -69.08
N ASP A 459 -3.42 -9.10 -68.28
CA ASP A 459 -2.43 -10.17 -68.29
C ASP A 459 -1.04 -9.70 -67.83
N GLY A 460 -0.36 -10.53 -67.03
CA GLY A 460 1.07 -10.70 -67.14
C GLY A 460 1.93 -10.37 -65.90
N ALA A 461 2.00 -11.34 -64.96
CA ALA A 461 3.19 -11.83 -64.19
C ALA A 461 4.18 -10.88 -63.44
N PRO A 462 4.94 -11.39 -62.44
CA PRO A 462 5.25 -10.68 -61.20
C PRO A 462 6.67 -10.08 -61.13
N ALA A 463 6.83 -9.05 -60.33
CA ALA A 463 8.16 -8.51 -59.96
C ALA A 463 8.30 -8.30 -58.49
N GLU A 464 9.45 -8.72 -57.95
CA GLU A 464 9.89 -8.79 -56.58
C GLU A 464 9.92 -7.47 -55.81
N PRO A 465 9.95 -7.51 -54.45
CA PRO A 465 9.82 -6.33 -53.62
C PRO A 465 11.16 -5.62 -53.36
N ARG A 466 11.19 -4.31 -53.55
CA ARG A 466 12.31 -3.43 -53.23
C ARG A 466 12.20 -2.91 -51.79
N GLN A 467 13.30 -3.08 -51.03
CA GLN A 467 13.54 -2.62 -49.68
C GLN A 467 13.55 -1.08 -49.57
N PRO A 468 13.12 -0.46 -48.43
CA PRO A 468 13.19 0.98 -48.23
C PRO A 468 14.54 1.44 -47.70
N ARG A 469 15.08 2.50 -48.31
CA ARG A 469 16.33 3.19 -47.96
C ARG A 469 16.19 3.98 -46.66
N ARG A 470 17.09 3.75 -45.71
CA ARG A 470 17.34 4.56 -44.50
C ARG A 470 17.83 5.95 -44.87
N ARG A 471 17.13 6.99 -44.40
CA ARG A 471 17.60 8.40 -44.45
C ARG A 471 18.53 8.67 -43.25
N ARG A 472 19.78 9.00 -43.57
CA ARG A 472 20.80 9.48 -42.64
C ARG A 472 20.63 11.00 -42.49
N ARG A 473 20.46 11.47 -41.24
CA ARG A 473 20.49 12.92 -40.93
C ARG A 473 21.93 13.32 -40.59
N THR A 474 22.54 14.15 -41.41
CA THR A 474 23.76 14.89 -41.14
C THR A 474 23.45 16.15 -40.36
N ARG A 475 24.25 16.42 -39.35
CA ARG A 475 24.24 17.68 -38.60
C ARG A 475 25.62 18.30 -38.80
N SER A 476 25.68 19.45 -39.46
CA SER A 476 26.86 20.28 -39.69
C SER A 476 27.00 21.38 -38.65
N GLY A 477 28.21 21.80 -38.38
CA GLY A 477 28.58 23.10 -37.81
C GLY A 477 29.66 23.00 -36.73
N ALA A 478 30.94 23.12 -37.07
CA ALA A 478 31.95 24.19 -36.99
C ALA A 478 32.40 24.46 -35.52
N ALA A 479 33.64 24.67 -35.15
CA ALA A 479 34.94 24.93 -35.78
C ALA A 479 36.05 24.69 -34.73
N GLU A 480 37.25 24.49 -35.23
CA GLU A 480 38.60 24.27 -34.72
C GLU A 480 39.17 25.38 -33.76
N PRO A 481 40.46 25.33 -33.24
CA PRO A 481 41.61 24.53 -33.70
C PRO A 481 42.65 24.03 -32.64
N ALA A 482 43.44 23.06 -33.09
CA ALA A 482 44.88 22.82 -33.07
C ALA A 482 45.74 22.71 -31.78
N ALA A 483 46.50 21.65 -31.67
CA ALA A 483 47.95 21.49 -31.83
C ALA A 483 48.41 20.07 -31.47
N GLU A 484 48.95 19.40 -32.45
CA GLU A 484 50.30 18.86 -32.67
C GLU A 484 50.96 17.97 -31.58
N ARG A 485 51.31 16.80 -31.94
CA ARG A 485 52.57 16.10 -32.37
C ARG A 485 52.70 14.71 -31.71
N THR A 486 53.06 13.70 -32.25
CA THR A 486 53.86 13.05 -33.25
C THR A 486 53.83 11.51 -33.07
N VAL A 487 53.58 10.87 -34.15
CA VAL A 487 54.17 9.67 -34.77
C VAL A 487 55.02 8.70 -33.91
N ARG A 488 54.66 7.42 -33.90
CA ARG A 488 55.45 6.33 -34.51
C ARG A 488 54.69 5.00 -34.58
N THR A 489 54.82 4.46 -35.72
CA THR A 489 54.52 3.11 -36.28
C THR A 489 55.12 1.94 -35.52
N ALA A 490 54.43 0.79 -35.50
CA ALA A 490 54.82 -0.46 -36.12
C ALA A 490 53.87 -1.60 -35.71
N GLU A 491 53.31 -2.24 -36.69
CA GLU A 491 53.07 -3.65 -37.03
C GLU A 491 53.20 -4.74 -35.94
N GLY A 492 52.28 -5.68 -35.94
CA GLY A 492 52.48 -7.03 -35.43
C GLY A 492 51.20 -7.79 -35.17
N ALA A 493 50.86 -8.66 -36.06
CA ALA A 493 49.80 -9.67 -36.04
C ALA A 493 49.95 -10.66 -34.87
N GLY A 494 48.83 -11.24 -34.42
CA GLY A 494 48.90 -12.52 -33.72
C GLY A 494 47.75 -12.82 -32.76
N GLN A 495 46.77 -13.55 -33.24
CA GLN A 495 46.08 -14.69 -32.62
C GLN A 495 45.73 -14.67 -31.11
N ALA A 496 44.43 -14.89 -30.84
CA ALA A 496 43.88 -15.44 -29.60
C ALA A 496 44.46 -16.85 -29.26
N PRO A 497 44.50 -17.24 -27.99
CA PRO A 497 43.46 -18.16 -27.53
C PRO A 497 42.95 -17.89 -26.08
N ALA A 498 41.75 -18.38 -25.81
CA ALA A 498 41.15 -18.61 -24.49
C ALA A 498 41.66 -19.98 -23.93
N PRO A 499 41.13 -20.45 -22.78
CA PRO A 499 41.39 -20.06 -21.40
C PRO A 499 42.06 -21.20 -20.62
N ALA A 500 42.60 -20.95 -19.46
CA ALA A 500 42.98 -22.00 -18.52
C ALA A 500 42.61 -21.64 -17.08
N ALA A 501 42.03 -22.64 -16.46
CA ALA A 501 41.71 -22.74 -15.04
C ALA A 501 43.00 -22.93 -14.22
N GLU A 502 43.05 -22.37 -13.03
CA GLU A 502 43.90 -22.78 -11.90
C GLU A 502 43.12 -22.51 -10.64
N ALA A 503 42.65 -23.50 -9.92
CA ALA A 503 43.28 -24.48 -9.04
C ALA A 503 43.63 -23.89 -7.67
N LEU A 504 42.85 -24.34 -6.71
CA LEU A 504 43.07 -24.24 -5.24
C LEU A 504 44.38 -24.92 -4.83
N PRO A 505 44.93 -24.63 -3.64
CA PRO A 505 45.60 -25.65 -2.89
C PRO A 505 44.85 -26.05 -1.62
N GLU A 506 44.56 -27.32 -1.54
CA GLU A 506 44.39 -28.13 -0.34
C GLU A 506 45.66 -28.14 0.49
N ALA A 507 45.46 -28.13 1.80
CA ALA A 507 46.38 -28.83 2.71
C ALA A 507 45.66 -29.19 4.02
N VAL A 508 45.48 -30.47 4.21
CA VAL A 508 45.31 -31.25 5.45
C VAL A 508 46.45 -32.24 5.41
N PRO A 509 46.94 -32.91 6.48
CA PRO A 509 46.55 -32.98 7.90
C PRO A 509 47.74 -33.03 8.87
N ALA A 510 47.47 -33.08 10.19
CA ALA A 510 48.18 -34.04 11.07
C ALA A 510 47.50 -34.10 12.43
N ALA A 511 47.22 -35.33 12.80
CA ALA A 511 46.75 -35.80 14.09
C ALA A 511 47.94 -36.00 15.07
N ALA A 512 47.63 -35.93 16.39
CA ALA A 512 48.18 -36.73 17.49
C ALA A 512 47.46 -36.29 18.76
N GLU A 513 46.58 -37.02 19.29
CA GLU A 513 46.63 -38.13 20.28
C GLU A 513 47.35 -37.83 21.59
N VAL A 514 46.55 -38.01 22.67
CA VAL A 514 46.79 -38.74 23.93
C VAL A 514 47.41 -37.93 25.09
N THR A 515 46.75 -37.74 26.21
CA THR A 515 46.67 -38.57 27.42
C THR A 515 46.14 -37.74 28.61
N ALA A 516 45.11 -38.25 29.24
CA ALA A 516 44.99 -38.75 30.60
C ALA A 516 45.27 -37.79 31.79
N ALA A 517 44.27 -37.75 32.63
CA ALA A 517 44.26 -37.29 34.04
C ALA A 517 45.28 -38.03 34.89
N PRO A 518 45.60 -37.61 36.15
CA PRO A 518 44.67 -37.82 37.25
C PRO A 518 44.69 -36.76 38.38
N ALA A 519 43.61 -36.70 39.08
CA ALA A 519 43.31 -36.78 40.55
C ALA A 519 44.36 -36.39 41.55
N THR A 520 43.91 -35.69 42.56
CA THR A 520 43.94 -36.04 44.02
C THR A 520 43.62 -34.80 44.87
N THR A 521 42.55 -34.91 45.64
CA THR A 521 42.42 -35.11 47.12
C THR A 521 43.01 -33.96 47.91
N THR A 522 42.40 -33.44 48.93
CA THR A 522 41.78 -33.92 50.16
C THR A 522 41.19 -32.72 50.88
N GLU A 523 40.28 -32.80 51.63
CA GLU A 523 39.71 -33.29 52.91
C GLU A 523 38.92 -32.16 53.53
N ALA A 524 37.74 -32.35 53.91
CA ALA A 524 37.07 -32.86 55.11
C ALA A 524 36.93 -31.76 56.17
N VAL A 525 35.90 -31.59 56.90
CA VAL A 525 35.20 -32.40 57.89
C VAL A 525 33.91 -31.67 58.29
N ALA A 526 32.77 -32.28 58.22
CA ALA A 526 31.86 -32.79 59.28
C ALA A 526 31.09 -31.69 60.05
N GLU A 527 29.92 -31.80 60.51
CA GLU A 527 29.00 -32.86 60.91
C GLU A 527 27.59 -32.25 61.14
N GLN A 528 26.62 -32.92 60.98
CA GLN A 528 25.50 -33.63 61.62
C GLN A 528 24.24 -32.76 61.68
N ASP A 529 23.06 -33.19 61.61
CA ASP A 529 22.23 -34.40 61.64
C ASP A 529 20.80 -33.91 61.20
N GLY A 530 19.95 -34.58 60.72
CA GLY A 530 19.41 -35.85 60.75
C GLY A 530 18.01 -35.94 60.14
N ALA A 531 17.79 -37.02 59.54
CA ALA A 531 16.58 -37.83 59.40
C ALA A 531 15.27 -37.19 58.85
N GLY A 532 14.58 -37.74 57.93
CA GLY A 532 14.48 -39.04 57.34
C GLY A 532 13.38 -39.11 56.32
N ALA A 533 13.61 -39.90 55.31
CA ALA A 533 12.77 -40.88 54.64
C ALA A 533 11.29 -40.52 54.30
N ALA A 534 10.70 -40.78 53.17
CA ALA A 534 10.82 -41.79 52.14
C ALA A 534 9.85 -41.51 50.99
N LYS A 535 10.25 -41.82 49.73
CA LYS A 535 9.33 -42.17 48.62
C LYS A 535 8.76 -43.58 48.88
N PRO A 536 7.56 -44.00 48.35
CA PRO A 536 7.47 -44.32 46.93
C PRO A 536 6.07 -44.35 46.28
N ARG A 537 6.12 -44.38 44.91
CA ARG A 537 5.32 -45.20 43.95
C ARG A 537 3.79 -45.09 43.81
N ARG A 538 3.42 -44.67 42.54
CA ARG A 538 2.43 -45.28 41.62
C ARG A 538 1.29 -46.13 42.19
N ARG A 539 0.02 -45.79 41.79
CA ARG A 539 -0.83 -46.70 41.01
C ARG A 539 -2.17 -46.09 40.60
N ARG A 540 -2.58 -46.44 39.39
CA ARG A 540 -3.89 -46.32 38.69
C ARG A 540 -5.02 -46.93 39.48
N THR A 541 -6.26 -46.42 39.21
CA THR A 541 -7.52 -47.08 38.78
C THR A 541 -8.67 -46.19 39.25
N ARG A 542 -9.52 -45.73 38.40
CA ARG A 542 -10.69 -46.22 37.65
C ARG A 542 -11.97 -46.38 38.50
N THR A 543 -13.06 -45.69 37.98
CA THR A 543 -14.52 -46.00 38.05
C THR A 543 -15.20 -45.85 39.39
N THR A 544 -16.38 -45.29 39.51
CA THR A 544 -17.75 -45.42 38.99
C THR A 544 -18.64 -44.47 39.80
N LYS A 545 -19.55 -43.73 39.23
CA LYS A 545 -21.00 -43.89 39.03
C LYS A 545 -21.90 -43.82 40.29
N ALA A 546 -23.01 -43.11 40.09
CA ALA A 546 -24.32 -43.12 40.77
C ALA A 546 -24.48 -42.12 41.91
N ALA A 547 -25.44 -41.30 41.94
CA ALA A 547 -26.86 -41.24 41.67
C ALA A 547 -27.59 -40.75 42.91
N GLU A 548 -28.63 -39.99 42.67
CA GLU A 548 -29.87 -39.79 43.46
C GLU A 548 -29.77 -38.99 44.77
N ALA A 549 -30.73 -38.21 45.17
CA ALA A 549 -32.05 -37.79 44.68
C ALA A 549 -32.65 -36.79 45.68
N VAL A 550 -33.61 -35.96 45.19
CA VAL A 550 -34.94 -35.66 45.86
C VAL A 550 -34.88 -34.80 47.15
N ALA A 551 -35.60 -33.70 47.27
CA ALA A 551 -37.02 -33.42 47.26
C ALA A 551 -37.26 -31.91 47.46
N THR A 552 -38.11 -31.28 46.68
CA THR A 552 -39.54 -30.89 46.91
C THR A 552 -39.82 -29.91 48.04
N ALA A 553 -40.46 -28.81 47.69
CA ALA A 553 -41.84 -28.41 48.04
C ALA A 553 -41.98 -26.91 47.63
N GLU A 554 -42.83 -26.57 46.72
CA GLU A 554 -44.28 -26.26 46.75
C GLU A 554 -44.64 -24.92 47.41
N GLY A 555 -45.51 -24.22 46.71
CA GLY A 555 -46.39 -23.15 47.19
C GLY A 555 -46.57 -22.02 46.18
N THR A 556 -47.32 -22.12 45.09
CA THR A 556 -48.75 -21.85 44.83
C THR A 556 -49.26 -20.54 45.43
N THR A 557 -49.69 -19.59 44.60
CA THR A 557 -51.07 -19.16 44.23
C THR A 557 -50.98 -17.82 43.49
N GLU A 558 -51.50 -17.74 42.27
CA GLU A 558 -52.81 -17.21 41.82
C GLU A 558 -53.11 -15.78 42.33
N ALA A 559 -53.64 -14.83 41.62
CA ALA A 559 -54.46 -14.79 40.42
C ALA A 559 -54.68 -13.30 39.96
N THR A 560 -54.97 -13.19 38.69
CA THR A 560 -56.04 -12.40 38.04
C THR A 560 -56.15 -10.87 38.20
N GLY A 561 -56.41 -10.27 37.07
CA GLY A 561 -57.30 -9.14 36.87
C GLY A 561 -56.75 -8.04 35.99
N THR A 562 -56.95 -8.14 34.70
CA THR A 562 -57.93 -7.51 33.78
C THR A 562 -58.02 -6.01 33.76
N THR A 563 -57.89 -5.52 32.50
CA THR A 563 -58.67 -4.50 31.77
C THR A 563 -58.33 -3.02 31.89
N GLU A 564 -58.22 -2.53 30.72
CA GLU A 564 -58.84 -1.44 29.94
C GLU A 564 -58.08 -0.10 30.04
N ALA A 565 -57.62 0.41 28.95
CA ALA A 565 -58.18 1.07 27.77
C ALA A 565 -58.25 2.60 27.91
N ALA A 566 -57.96 3.21 26.76
CA ALA A 566 -58.35 4.55 26.33
C ALA A 566 -57.44 5.71 26.86
N ASP A 567 -57.12 6.65 26.13
CA ASP A 567 -57.36 7.22 24.79
C ASP A 567 -56.82 8.65 24.80
N THR A 568 -56.54 9.12 23.59
CA THR A 568 -56.55 10.52 23.13
C THR A 568 -55.42 11.46 23.44
N ALA A 569 -54.76 11.81 22.40
CA ALA A 569 -54.80 13.02 21.57
C ALA A 569 -53.77 14.12 21.93
N GLU A 570 -52.95 14.38 20.96
CA GLU A 570 -52.90 15.58 20.11
C GLU A 570 -52.43 16.91 20.78
N ALA A 571 -51.30 17.44 20.28
CA ALA A 571 -51.24 18.71 19.59
C ALA A 571 -49.80 19.24 19.42
N LYS A 572 -49.36 19.39 18.19
CA LYS A 572 -48.49 20.47 17.72
C LYS A 572 -49.31 21.78 17.69
N PRO A 573 -48.75 23.01 17.76
CA PRO A 573 -47.94 23.53 16.67
C PRO A 573 -46.88 24.62 17.02
N ALA A 574 -45.87 24.73 16.17
CA ALA A 574 -45.51 25.84 15.27
C ALA A 574 -45.07 27.21 15.80
N ARG A 575 -43.83 27.58 15.34
CA ARG A 575 -43.38 28.87 14.75
C ARG A 575 -43.35 30.14 15.61
N ARG A 576 -42.23 30.85 15.69
CA ARG A 576 -41.68 31.94 14.86
C ARG A 576 -40.47 32.58 15.55
N ARG A 577 -39.44 32.77 14.81
CA ARG A 577 -38.76 34.00 14.32
C ARG A 577 -38.70 35.19 15.31
N THR A 578 -37.52 35.57 15.68
CA THR A 578 -36.76 36.72 15.15
C THR A 578 -35.31 36.39 15.10
#